data_55d8cdbf17ef5f20a143ec28fd86c459
#
_entry.id   55d8cdbf17ef5f20a143ec28fd86c459
#
_cell.length_a   1.000
_cell.length_b   1.000
_cell.length_c   1.000
_cell.angle_alpha   90.00
_cell.angle_beta   90.00
_cell.angle_gamma   90.00
#
_symmetry.space_group_name_H-M   'P 1'
#
loop_
_entity.id
_entity.type
_entity.pdbx_description
1 polymer ?
#
loop_
_entity_poly.entity_id
_entity_poly.type
_entity_poly.pdbx_seq_one_letter_code
_entity_poly.pdbx_strand_id
1 'polypeptide(L)'
;MLAAAIMVSGCGFESGREDSRAGGEANSSTSEGSSDGGGGEDNRRDDNDDRGGSGGNDGANAVPVGSAGLNPLLIPELLEPVVIDGVATYDMSIGPSAHDFGLGAATETVAYNGQSILGPTVRWTSGDAVAMHVTNDLDEPTTTHWHGAEVPAEDDGGPHSRIEPGTTWTADFEIIQPAATLWYHPHLMGSSAEQVFLGGAGMIIVDDDNPAAGDLPQTYGIDDIPVILQDREFTADGQLNFEINDRGTGDLNPDLTVNGTFDPYTVVPAGPVRLRLLNGSQARFYELSVDNGSMVKIASDGGYLESPVTLQTLAMGPGDRAEIIVDTSDGPTSLIDATFGRVLELRTDTSLPTAEHPPAQLATIERITDDMIDRDRTFVLDEVGDGWGINGVQIDMARIDQTIEFGSTERWTLTARDGFHTFHTHQTMFQILEINGRPPQPQDSGWEDNVTVNEGDEVIIAARFDSYTNPDIPYMFHCHILDHEETGMMGQFQVIKN
;
A
#
# COMPACT_ATOMS: atom_id res chain seq x y z
N MET A 1 22.07 -6.56 -25.75
CA MET A 1 20.91 -7.05 -26.49
C MET A 1 20.67 -8.48 -26.07
N LEU A 2 19.81 -8.67 -25.10
CA LEU A 2 19.06 -9.91 -24.88
C LEU A 2 17.90 -9.49 -23.95
N ALA A 3 16.73 -9.37 -24.54
CA ALA A 3 15.49 -9.13 -23.81
C ALA A 3 15.09 -10.44 -23.13
N ALA A 4 14.97 -10.46 -21.82
CA ALA A 4 14.33 -11.52 -21.09
C ALA A 4 12.84 -11.18 -20.95
N ALA A 5 12.04 -11.73 -21.84
CA ALA A 5 10.59 -11.73 -21.70
C ALA A 5 10.21 -12.74 -20.62
N ILE A 6 9.55 -12.28 -19.58
CA ILE A 6 8.89 -13.16 -18.60
C ILE A 6 7.60 -13.63 -19.25
N MET A 7 7.60 -14.91 -19.70
CA MET A 7 6.40 -15.58 -20.15
C MET A 7 5.61 -16.08 -18.95
N VAL A 8 4.41 -15.57 -18.79
CA VAL A 8 3.38 -16.21 -17.99
C VAL A 8 2.95 -17.47 -18.76
N SER A 9 3.39 -18.66 -18.32
CA SER A 9 2.92 -19.94 -18.87
C SER A 9 1.70 -20.39 -18.12
N GLY A 10 0.53 -20.21 -18.75
CA GLY A 10 -0.67 -20.89 -18.35
C GLY A 10 -0.53 -22.40 -18.62
N CYS A 11 -0.48 -23.21 -17.59
CA CYS A 11 -0.59 -24.66 -17.69
C CYS A 11 -2.06 -25.07 -17.67
N GLY A 12 -2.58 -25.41 -18.85
CA GLY A 12 -3.83 -26.15 -18.96
C GLY A 12 -3.61 -27.59 -18.54
N PHE A 13 -4.35 -28.06 -17.55
CA PHE A 13 -4.41 -29.46 -17.18
C PHE A 13 -5.50 -30.17 -18.00
N GLU A 14 -5.07 -31.03 -18.91
CA GLU A 14 -5.92 -32.09 -19.50
C GLU A 14 -6.07 -33.24 -18.52
N SER A 15 -7.31 -33.59 -18.16
CA SER A 15 -7.66 -34.72 -17.35
C SER A 15 -7.63 -36.00 -18.20
N GLY A 16 -6.63 -36.82 -18.01
CA GLY A 16 -6.62 -38.21 -18.46
C GLY A 16 -7.30 -39.13 -17.43
N ARG A 17 -8.43 -39.72 -17.83
CA ARG A 17 -9.05 -40.84 -17.11
C ARG A 17 -8.37 -42.14 -17.53
N GLU A 18 -7.84 -42.89 -16.58
CA GLU A 18 -7.62 -44.34 -16.75
C GLU A 18 -8.58 -45.12 -15.86
N ASP A 19 -9.30 -46.05 -16.54
CA ASP A 19 -10.19 -47.06 -15.98
C ASP A 19 -9.39 -48.18 -15.28
N SER A 20 -9.83 -48.61 -14.10
CA SER A 20 -9.63 -50.00 -13.66
C SER A 20 -10.81 -50.49 -12.84
N ARG A 21 -11.44 -51.58 -13.43
CA ARG A 21 -12.58 -52.36 -12.95
C ARG A 21 -12.21 -53.29 -11.80
N ALA A 22 -13.16 -53.47 -10.87
CA ALA A 22 -13.70 -54.76 -10.35
C ALA A 22 -14.54 -54.39 -9.10
N GLY A 23 -15.79 -54.79 -8.88
CA GLY A 23 -16.56 -55.99 -9.17
C GLY A 23 -17.37 -56.29 -7.92
N GLY A 24 -18.69 -56.58 -8.05
CA GLY A 24 -19.49 -57.23 -6.99
C GLY A 24 -20.80 -56.55 -6.60
N GLU A 25 -21.90 -56.91 -7.28
CA GLU A 25 -23.16 -57.51 -6.82
C GLU A 25 -23.87 -56.87 -5.62
N ALA A 26 -25.09 -56.56 -5.64
CA ALA A 26 -26.43 -56.86 -6.18
C ALA A 26 -27.43 -56.63 -5.04
N ASN A 27 -28.54 -55.99 -5.26
CA ASN A 27 -29.92 -56.43 -5.11
C ASN A 27 -30.90 -55.23 -4.98
N SER A 28 -31.72 -55.08 -5.95
CA SER A 28 -33.19 -55.20 -6.15
C SER A 28 -34.13 -54.60 -5.10
N SER A 29 -35.05 -53.74 -5.58
CA SER A 29 -36.52 -53.92 -5.66
C SER A 29 -37.20 -52.58 -6.01
N THR A 30 -37.79 -52.49 -7.19
CA THR A 30 -39.20 -52.51 -7.63
C THR A 30 -40.20 -51.60 -6.89
N SER A 31 -40.86 -50.71 -7.63
CA SER A 31 -42.27 -50.65 -8.00
C SER A 31 -42.57 -49.25 -8.58
N GLU A 32 -42.93 -49.15 -9.84
CA GLU A 32 -44.21 -49.20 -10.52
C GLU A 32 -45.18 -48.07 -10.20
N GLY A 33 -45.70 -47.51 -11.32
CA GLY A 33 -47.01 -46.89 -11.46
C GLY A 33 -46.99 -45.55 -12.20
N SER A 34 -47.07 -45.50 -13.54
CA SER A 34 -48.18 -45.33 -14.47
C SER A 34 -49.06 -44.12 -14.11
N SER A 35 -49.56 -43.27 -14.99
CA SER A 35 -49.95 -43.34 -16.42
C SER A 35 -50.52 -41.98 -16.84
N ASP A 36 -50.47 -41.71 -18.14
CA ASP A 36 -51.42 -41.07 -19.02
C ASP A 36 -51.66 -39.54 -18.91
N GLY A 37 -51.78 -38.80 -19.98
CA GLY A 37 -52.00 -39.04 -21.37
C GLY A 37 -52.45 -37.73 -22.06
N GLY A 38 -52.24 -37.65 -23.36
CA GLY A 38 -52.98 -36.88 -24.34
C GLY A 38 -52.49 -35.42 -24.55
N GLY A 39 -52.12 -34.96 -25.68
CA GLY A 39 -52.56 -35.19 -27.04
C GLY A 39 -52.90 -33.87 -27.71
N GLY A 40 -52.38 -33.58 -28.90
CA GLY A 40 -53.05 -32.68 -29.84
C GLY A 40 -52.31 -31.49 -30.42
N GLU A 41 -51.70 -31.79 -31.56
CA GLU A 41 -51.81 -31.13 -32.89
C GLU A 41 -51.37 -29.67 -33.12
N ASP A 42 -50.31 -29.62 -33.94
CA ASP A 42 -50.10 -28.84 -35.18
C ASP A 42 -50.80 -27.48 -35.36
N ASN A 43 -49.99 -26.48 -35.68
CA ASN A 43 -50.06 -25.74 -36.93
C ASN A 43 -48.89 -24.81 -37.17
N ARG A 44 -48.33 -24.94 -38.36
CA ARG A 44 -47.29 -24.12 -39.00
C ARG A 44 -47.86 -22.70 -39.30
N ARG A 45 -47.01 -21.71 -39.21
CA ARG A 45 -46.79 -20.67 -40.23
C ARG A 45 -45.56 -19.86 -39.97
N ASP A 46 -44.76 -19.74 -41.05
CA ASP A 46 -43.65 -18.83 -41.26
C ASP A 46 -44.15 -17.38 -41.08
N ASP A 47 -43.27 -16.53 -40.58
CA ASP A 47 -42.90 -15.26 -41.19
C ASP A 47 -41.71 -14.60 -40.45
N ASN A 48 -40.78 -14.16 -41.26
CA ASN A 48 -39.67 -13.27 -40.96
C ASN A 48 -40.13 -12.03 -40.21
N ASP A 49 -39.39 -11.59 -39.19
CA ASP A 49 -38.91 -10.20 -39.14
C ASP A 49 -37.79 -10.00 -38.13
N ASP A 50 -36.78 -9.39 -38.65
CA ASP A 50 -35.62 -8.75 -38.06
C ASP A 50 -35.98 -7.82 -36.91
N ARG A 51 -35.41 -8.01 -35.70
CA ARG A 51 -35.15 -6.94 -34.72
C ARG A 51 -34.15 -7.36 -33.67
N GLY A 52 -33.01 -6.63 -33.73
CA GLY A 52 -31.91 -6.71 -32.81
C GLY A 52 -32.31 -6.68 -31.32
N GLY A 53 -31.82 -7.64 -30.59
CA GLY A 53 -31.75 -7.65 -29.14
C GLY A 53 -30.55 -6.84 -28.69
N SER A 54 -30.80 -5.64 -28.20
CA SER A 54 -29.82 -4.87 -27.43
C SER A 54 -29.60 -5.57 -26.11
N GLY A 55 -28.47 -6.22 -25.96
CA GLY A 55 -27.94 -6.56 -24.65
C GLY A 55 -27.58 -5.25 -23.95
N GLY A 56 -28.26 -4.95 -22.85
CA GLY A 56 -27.87 -3.88 -21.96
C GLY A 56 -26.49 -4.21 -21.38
N ASN A 57 -25.53 -3.45 -21.79
CA ASN A 57 -24.26 -3.35 -21.14
C ASN A 57 -24.47 -2.23 -20.12
N ASP A 58 -24.66 -2.56 -18.86
CA ASP A 58 -24.59 -1.60 -17.76
C ASP A 58 -23.12 -1.21 -17.64
N GLY A 59 -22.72 -0.30 -18.53
CA GLY A 59 -21.39 0.27 -18.52
C GLY A 59 -21.28 1.21 -17.33
N ALA A 60 -20.48 0.84 -16.36
CA ALA A 60 -19.83 1.80 -15.48
C ALA A 60 -19.27 2.94 -16.35
N ASN A 61 -19.54 4.19 -15.97
CA ASN A 61 -19.01 5.37 -16.62
C ASN A 61 -17.51 5.47 -16.34
N ALA A 62 -16.71 4.68 -17.03
CA ALA A 62 -15.27 4.89 -17.04
C ALA A 62 -15.01 6.29 -17.63
N VAL A 63 -14.35 7.15 -16.87
CA VAL A 63 -13.86 8.44 -17.37
C VAL A 63 -13.03 8.18 -18.62
N PRO A 64 -13.27 8.88 -19.74
CA PRO A 64 -12.58 8.58 -20.99
C PRO A 64 -11.07 8.77 -20.83
N VAL A 65 -10.31 7.69 -20.93
CA VAL A 65 -8.86 7.72 -21.07
C VAL A 65 -8.55 8.44 -22.37
N GLY A 66 -8.03 9.70 -22.31
CA GLY A 66 -7.57 10.38 -23.51
C GLY A 66 -7.60 11.89 -23.59
N SER A 67 -7.89 12.61 -22.51
CA SER A 67 -7.62 14.06 -22.46
C SER A 67 -6.28 14.32 -21.78
N ALA A 68 -5.49 15.27 -22.27
CA ALA A 68 -4.29 15.75 -21.56
C ALA A 68 -4.64 16.11 -20.14
N GLY A 69 -3.82 15.73 -19.13
CA GLY A 69 -4.07 15.91 -17.69
C GLY A 69 -4.77 17.23 -17.41
N LEU A 70 -6.02 17.14 -16.94
CA LEU A 70 -6.92 18.30 -16.90
C LEU A 70 -6.86 19.06 -15.61
N ASN A 71 -6.45 18.38 -14.52
CA ASN A 71 -6.59 18.90 -13.17
C ASN A 71 -5.20 19.20 -12.57
N PRO A 72 -4.99 20.37 -11.97
CA PRO A 72 -3.78 20.59 -11.19
C PRO A 72 -3.68 19.57 -10.06
N LEU A 73 -2.51 18.95 -9.90
CA LEU A 73 -2.26 18.04 -8.77
C LEU A 73 -2.45 18.80 -7.46
N LEU A 74 -3.24 18.24 -6.56
CA LEU A 74 -3.31 18.72 -5.19
C LEU A 74 -1.99 18.38 -4.48
N ILE A 75 -1.28 19.41 -4.00
CA ILE A 75 -0.11 19.23 -3.15
C ILE A 75 -0.56 19.41 -1.70
N PRO A 76 -0.51 18.38 -0.84
CA PRO A 76 -0.82 18.52 0.58
C PRO A 76 0.02 19.62 1.24
N GLU A 77 -0.55 20.39 2.13
CA GLU A 77 0.19 21.45 2.85
C GLU A 77 1.24 20.79 3.78
N LEU A 78 2.38 21.46 3.98
CA LEU A 78 3.32 21.06 5.02
C LEU A 78 2.76 21.48 6.39
N LEU A 79 2.73 20.53 7.33
CA LEU A 79 2.38 20.81 8.71
C LEU A 79 3.64 21.26 9.47
N GLU A 80 3.66 22.52 9.85
CA GLU A 80 4.76 23.11 10.60
C GLU A 80 4.57 22.90 12.11
N PRO A 81 5.61 22.47 12.85
CA PRO A 81 5.53 22.31 14.29
C PRO A 81 5.58 23.62 15.03
N VAL A 82 5.00 23.63 16.23
CA VAL A 82 5.30 24.66 17.24
C VAL A 82 6.38 24.12 18.16
N VAL A 83 7.56 24.76 18.18
CA VAL A 83 8.65 24.31 19.06
C VAL A 83 8.42 24.82 20.49
N ILE A 84 8.23 23.90 21.42
CA ILE A 84 8.01 24.17 22.85
C ILE A 84 9.12 23.49 23.65
N ASP A 85 9.94 24.26 24.33
CA ASP A 85 11.07 23.77 25.15
C ASP A 85 12.03 22.82 24.39
N GLY A 86 12.14 22.99 23.08
CA GLY A 86 13.00 22.17 22.21
C GLY A 86 12.32 20.94 21.64
N VAL A 87 11.03 20.73 21.90
CA VAL A 87 10.21 19.67 21.32
C VAL A 87 9.40 20.19 20.15
N ALA A 88 9.47 19.56 19.01
CA ALA A 88 8.65 19.86 17.83
C ALA A 88 7.24 19.30 18.04
N THR A 89 6.29 20.19 18.37
CA THR A 89 4.91 19.80 18.69
C THR A 89 4.01 20.03 17.49
N TYR A 90 3.25 19.00 17.13
CA TYR A 90 2.29 19.00 16.03
C TYR A 90 0.89 18.77 16.56
N ASP A 91 -0.03 19.67 16.26
CA ASP A 91 -1.46 19.50 16.53
C ASP A 91 -2.14 18.98 15.26
N MET A 92 -2.76 17.81 15.36
CA MET A 92 -3.52 17.17 14.30
C MET A 92 -4.95 16.88 14.76
N SER A 93 -5.88 16.85 13.82
CA SER A 93 -7.20 16.30 14.05
C SER A 93 -7.61 15.45 12.85
N ILE A 94 -8.38 14.38 13.09
CA ILE A 94 -9.03 13.58 12.05
C ILE A 94 -10.54 13.75 12.18
N GLY A 95 -11.22 14.05 11.08
CA GLY A 95 -12.66 14.32 11.12
C GLY A 95 -13.35 14.21 9.77
N PRO A 96 -14.69 14.36 9.77
CA PRO A 96 -15.47 14.35 8.55
C PRO A 96 -15.14 15.56 7.70
N SER A 97 -15.06 15.36 6.39
CA SER A 97 -14.76 16.39 5.41
C SER A 97 -15.56 16.16 4.12
N ALA A 98 -15.26 16.96 3.09
CA ALA A 98 -15.86 16.78 1.77
C ALA A 98 -14.88 17.25 0.68
N HIS A 99 -14.78 16.46 -0.39
CA HIS A 99 -13.89 16.72 -1.52
C HIS A 99 -14.66 16.82 -2.83
N ASP A 100 -14.24 17.74 -3.70
CA ASP A 100 -14.80 17.89 -5.04
C ASP A 100 -13.93 17.12 -6.06
N PHE A 101 -14.31 15.89 -6.35
CA PHE A 101 -13.67 15.09 -7.40
C PHE A 101 -14.11 15.50 -8.82
N GLY A 102 -14.98 16.52 -8.97
CA GLY A 102 -15.52 16.92 -10.26
C GLY A 102 -16.68 16.03 -10.75
N LEU A 103 -17.26 15.23 -9.87
CA LEU A 103 -18.37 14.30 -10.18
C LEU A 103 -19.75 14.94 -10.00
N GLY A 104 -19.81 16.25 -9.74
CA GLY A 104 -21.03 17.06 -9.68
C GLY A 104 -21.45 17.49 -8.29
N ALA A 105 -21.47 16.61 -7.30
CA ALA A 105 -21.64 16.95 -5.88
C ALA A 105 -20.31 16.78 -5.14
N ALA A 106 -20.14 17.45 -3.99
CA ALA A 106 -19.03 17.15 -3.11
C ALA A 106 -19.22 15.76 -2.51
N THR A 107 -18.15 14.97 -2.50
CA THR A 107 -18.10 13.62 -1.94
C THR A 107 -17.74 13.71 -0.46
N GLU A 108 -18.47 13.02 0.40
CA GLU A 108 -18.12 12.90 1.81
C GLU A 108 -16.81 12.13 1.98
N THR A 109 -15.91 12.65 2.82
CA THR A 109 -14.56 12.10 3.04
C THR A 109 -14.20 12.14 4.52
N VAL A 110 -13.13 11.43 4.88
CA VAL A 110 -12.40 11.60 6.13
C VAL A 110 -11.06 12.26 5.81
N ALA A 111 -10.67 13.26 6.60
CA ALA A 111 -9.42 13.95 6.37
C ALA A 111 -8.78 14.44 7.67
N TYR A 112 -7.47 14.70 7.62
CA TYR A 112 -6.77 15.34 8.73
C TYR A 112 -6.73 16.86 8.55
N ASN A 113 -6.74 17.58 9.70
CA ASN A 113 -6.61 19.04 9.82
C ASN A 113 -7.55 19.84 8.91
N GLY A 114 -8.79 19.35 8.72
CA GLY A 114 -9.79 20.04 7.91
C GLY A 114 -9.41 20.15 6.42
N GLN A 115 -8.46 19.36 5.92
CA GLN A 115 -8.24 19.18 4.50
C GLN A 115 -9.52 18.62 3.85
N SER A 116 -9.67 18.76 2.54
CA SER A 116 -10.85 18.19 1.86
C SER A 116 -10.73 16.67 1.67
N ILE A 117 -9.52 16.15 1.61
CA ILE A 117 -9.15 14.73 1.54
C ILE A 117 -7.69 14.60 1.97
N LEU A 118 -7.30 13.44 2.47
CA LEU A 118 -5.97 13.19 3.03
C LEU A 118 -5.67 14.09 4.23
N GLY A 119 -4.41 14.21 4.55
CA GLY A 119 -3.89 15.09 5.58
C GLY A 119 -2.69 15.89 5.07
N PRO A 120 -2.22 16.85 5.86
CA PRO A 120 -1.00 17.60 5.54
C PRO A 120 0.21 16.66 5.53
N THR A 121 1.23 17.02 4.77
CA THR A 121 2.52 16.34 4.88
C THR A 121 3.22 16.79 6.15
N VAL A 122 3.53 15.84 7.03
CA VAL A 122 4.32 16.08 8.24
C VAL A 122 5.80 16.04 7.88
N ARG A 123 6.61 16.93 8.42
CA ARG A 123 8.04 16.94 8.17
C ARG A 123 8.82 16.87 9.48
N TRP A 124 9.54 15.78 9.68
CA TRP A 124 10.39 15.52 10.85
C TRP A 124 11.85 15.66 10.49
N THR A 125 12.68 15.82 11.51
CA THR A 125 14.15 15.80 11.37
C THR A 125 14.71 14.72 12.29
N SER A 126 15.60 13.89 11.78
CA SER A 126 16.32 12.87 12.57
C SER A 126 17.05 13.52 13.73
N GLY A 127 16.88 12.99 14.94
CA GLY A 127 17.41 13.52 16.19
C GLY A 127 16.48 14.51 16.90
N ASP A 128 15.36 14.92 16.31
CA ASP A 128 14.39 15.80 16.98
C ASP A 128 13.51 15.00 17.95
N ALA A 129 13.24 15.61 19.11
CA ALA A 129 12.14 15.19 19.97
C ALA A 129 10.82 15.76 19.42
N VAL A 130 9.83 14.89 19.26
CA VAL A 130 8.53 15.20 18.66
C VAL A 130 7.41 14.90 19.63
N ALA A 131 6.39 15.76 19.67
CA ALA A 131 5.11 15.52 20.30
C ALA A 131 3.99 15.63 19.27
N MET A 132 3.24 14.55 19.07
CA MET A 132 2.10 14.47 18.17
C MET A 132 0.81 14.46 18.98
N HIS A 133 -0.03 15.46 18.83
CA HIS A 133 -1.37 15.52 19.42
C HIS A 133 -2.40 15.24 18.34
N VAL A 134 -3.13 14.14 18.46
CA VAL A 134 -4.17 13.78 17.48
C VAL A 134 -5.54 13.82 18.14
N THR A 135 -6.39 14.74 17.69
CA THR A 135 -7.78 14.87 18.15
C THR A 135 -8.70 14.11 17.20
N ASN A 136 -9.56 13.27 17.75
CA ASN A 136 -10.60 12.58 17.00
C ASN A 136 -11.88 13.43 16.94
N ASP A 137 -12.14 14.03 15.79
CA ASP A 137 -13.37 14.80 15.48
C ASP A 137 -14.42 13.97 14.74
N LEU A 138 -14.19 12.64 14.53
CA LEU A 138 -15.19 11.70 14.03
C LEU A 138 -16.22 11.40 15.13
N ASP A 139 -17.35 10.82 14.75
CA ASP A 139 -18.39 10.31 15.69
C ASP A 139 -18.16 8.84 16.06
N GLU A 140 -17.10 8.23 15.59
CA GLU A 140 -16.61 6.89 15.85
C GLU A 140 -15.16 6.89 16.33
N PRO A 141 -14.68 5.82 16.96
CA PRO A 141 -13.28 5.71 17.36
C PRO A 141 -12.34 5.58 16.17
N THR A 142 -11.09 6.00 16.37
CA THR A 142 -10.00 5.87 15.40
C THR A 142 -8.66 5.62 16.09
N THR A 143 -7.60 5.51 15.32
CA THR A 143 -6.20 5.60 15.75
C THR A 143 -5.44 6.44 14.73
N THR A 144 -4.15 6.68 14.94
CA THR A 144 -3.25 7.21 13.91
C THR A 144 -1.90 6.53 14.08
N HIS A 145 -1.61 5.61 13.18
CA HIS A 145 -0.35 4.89 13.11
C HIS A 145 0.66 5.65 12.25
N TRP A 146 1.90 5.72 12.76
CA TRP A 146 3.04 6.32 12.06
C TRP A 146 3.78 5.23 11.29
N HIS A 147 3.23 4.82 10.16
CA HIS A 147 3.72 3.71 9.36
C HIS A 147 5.17 3.93 8.90
N GLY A 148 6.04 3.04 9.31
CA GLY A 148 7.47 3.09 9.05
C GLY A 148 8.28 3.85 10.10
N ALA A 149 7.63 4.43 11.12
CA ALA A 149 8.35 5.10 12.20
C ALA A 149 8.84 4.10 13.26
N GLU A 150 10.10 4.23 13.66
CA GLU A 150 10.67 3.50 14.79
C GLU A 150 10.36 4.28 16.08
N VAL A 151 9.28 3.92 16.77
CA VAL A 151 8.75 4.62 17.95
C VAL A 151 8.43 3.65 19.08
N PRO A 152 8.30 4.12 20.35
CA PRO A 152 7.81 3.29 21.44
C PRO A 152 6.42 2.72 21.17
N ALA A 153 6.11 1.52 21.65
CA ALA A 153 4.84 0.84 21.38
C ALA A 153 3.60 1.63 21.84
N GLU A 154 3.73 2.39 22.93
CA GLU A 154 2.68 3.30 23.43
C GLU A 154 2.40 4.48 22.52
N ASP A 155 3.38 4.83 21.66
CA ASP A 155 3.34 5.96 20.74
C ASP A 155 3.18 5.53 19.25
N ASP A 156 3.09 4.22 18.99
CA ASP A 156 3.03 3.62 17.65
C ASP A 156 1.72 3.93 16.90
N GLY A 157 0.63 4.14 17.63
CA GLY A 157 -0.66 4.44 17.02
C GLY A 157 -1.39 3.24 16.42
N GLY A 158 -0.94 2.02 16.67
CA GLY A 158 -1.59 0.78 16.25
C GLY A 158 -2.94 0.55 16.95
N PRO A 159 -3.57 -0.64 16.81
CA PRO A 159 -4.93 -0.91 17.28
C PRO A 159 -5.15 -0.71 18.79
N HIS A 160 -4.08 -0.71 19.59
CA HIS A 160 -4.13 -0.48 21.04
C HIS A 160 -4.19 1.01 21.42
N SER A 161 -3.86 1.92 20.52
CA SER A 161 -3.83 3.39 20.74
C SER A 161 -5.15 4.05 20.35
N ARG A 162 -6.28 3.49 20.82
CA ARG A 162 -7.64 3.92 20.46
C ARG A 162 -7.93 5.33 20.92
N ILE A 163 -8.41 6.18 20.02
CA ILE A 163 -8.81 7.57 20.26
C ILE A 163 -10.33 7.65 20.20
N GLU A 164 -10.99 7.88 21.34
CA GLU A 164 -12.45 8.01 21.39
C GLU A 164 -12.90 9.34 20.79
N PRO A 165 -14.15 9.43 20.27
CA PRO A 165 -14.72 10.67 19.75
C PRO A 165 -14.56 11.85 20.70
N GLY A 166 -14.08 12.99 20.19
CA GLY A 166 -13.87 14.22 20.95
C GLY A 166 -12.70 14.18 21.94
N THR A 167 -11.83 13.16 21.88
CA THR A 167 -10.62 13.09 22.72
C THR A 167 -9.35 13.29 21.91
N THR A 168 -8.26 13.63 22.60
CA THR A 168 -6.93 13.79 22.01
C THR A 168 -5.99 12.73 22.56
N TRP A 169 -5.29 12.03 21.69
CA TRP A 169 -4.16 11.18 21.99
C TRP A 169 -2.87 11.94 21.78
N THR A 170 -1.87 11.68 22.64
CA THR A 170 -0.54 12.26 22.53
C THR A 170 0.48 11.15 22.40
N ALA A 171 1.39 11.27 21.42
CA ALA A 171 2.55 10.43 21.22
C ALA A 171 3.81 11.29 21.33
N ASP A 172 4.74 10.89 22.19
CA ASP A 172 5.98 11.64 22.48
C ASP A 172 7.19 10.73 22.19
N PHE A 173 7.97 11.04 21.17
CA PHE A 173 9.11 10.21 20.76
C PHE A 173 10.26 11.02 20.16
N GLU A 174 11.41 10.39 20.00
CA GLU A 174 12.56 10.92 19.26
C GLU A 174 12.61 10.28 17.87
N ILE A 175 12.89 11.07 16.84
CA ILE A 175 13.10 10.56 15.48
C ILE A 175 14.50 9.96 15.40
N ILE A 176 14.60 8.64 15.47
CA ILE A 176 15.90 7.93 15.51
C ILE A 176 16.35 7.39 14.15
N GLN A 177 15.47 7.38 13.18
CA GLN A 177 15.73 6.83 11.83
C GLN A 177 16.29 7.87 10.88
N PRO A 178 16.98 7.43 9.79
CA PRO A 178 17.50 8.31 8.75
C PRO A 178 16.41 8.93 7.90
N ALA A 179 16.82 9.78 6.94
CA ALA A 179 15.91 10.37 5.95
C ALA A 179 15.13 9.30 5.18
N ALA A 180 13.81 9.45 5.17
CA ALA A 180 12.88 8.51 4.55
C ALA A 180 11.56 9.19 4.17
N THR A 181 10.77 8.53 3.31
CA THR A 181 9.37 8.85 3.07
C THR A 181 8.51 7.81 3.79
N LEU A 182 7.79 8.25 4.81
CA LEU A 182 6.86 7.47 5.62
C LEU A 182 5.45 7.99 5.39
N TRP A 183 4.47 7.42 6.09
CA TRP A 183 3.12 7.91 6.04
C TRP A 183 2.37 7.67 7.36
N TYR A 184 1.16 8.21 7.50
CA TYR A 184 0.31 7.98 8.64
C TYR A 184 -1.12 7.68 8.20
N HIS A 185 -1.78 6.81 8.94
CA HIS A 185 -3.15 6.39 8.65
C HIS A 185 -3.84 5.79 9.89
N PRO A 186 -5.19 5.72 9.92
CA PRO A 186 -5.91 4.96 10.93
C PRO A 186 -5.54 3.48 10.91
N HIS A 187 -5.47 2.87 12.09
CA HIS A 187 -5.13 1.45 12.25
C HIS A 187 -6.03 0.79 13.33
N LEU A 188 -7.28 1.21 13.44
CA LEU A 188 -8.23 0.61 14.36
C LEU A 188 -8.89 -0.60 13.71
N MET A 189 -8.69 -1.78 14.29
CA MET A 189 -9.32 -3.02 13.82
C MET A 189 -10.83 -2.86 13.61
N GLY A 190 -11.32 -3.19 12.43
CA GLY A 190 -12.71 -3.06 12.02
C GLY A 190 -13.08 -1.71 11.41
N SER A 191 -12.11 -0.78 11.23
CA SER A 191 -12.35 0.56 10.67
C SER A 191 -11.17 1.08 9.84
N SER A 192 -10.00 0.44 9.87
CA SER A 192 -8.79 0.90 9.17
C SER A 192 -9.04 1.08 7.69
N ALA A 193 -9.54 0.04 7.03
CA ALA A 193 -9.75 0.03 5.59
C ALA A 193 -10.73 1.12 5.15
N GLU A 194 -11.88 1.26 5.85
CA GLU A 194 -12.88 2.27 5.52
C GLU A 194 -12.33 3.68 5.73
N GLN A 195 -11.71 3.98 6.87
CA GLN A 195 -11.21 5.32 7.16
C GLN A 195 -10.07 5.73 6.21
N VAL A 196 -9.19 4.80 5.81
CA VAL A 196 -8.17 5.04 4.78
C VAL A 196 -8.80 5.23 3.40
N PHE A 197 -9.77 4.39 3.02
CA PHE A 197 -10.48 4.52 1.76
C PHE A 197 -11.24 5.84 1.66
N LEU A 198 -11.81 6.33 2.74
CA LEU A 198 -12.49 7.64 2.78
C LEU A 198 -11.51 8.82 2.76
N GLY A 199 -10.19 8.61 2.91
CA GLY A 199 -9.18 9.65 2.78
C GLY A 199 -8.34 9.89 4.03
N GLY A 200 -8.50 9.11 5.10
CA GLY A 200 -7.74 9.21 6.34
C GLY A 200 -6.28 8.74 6.18
N ALA A 201 -5.45 9.50 5.46
CA ALA A 201 -4.03 9.20 5.27
C ALA A 201 -3.23 10.49 5.02
N GLY A 202 -1.91 10.45 5.23
CA GLY A 202 -1.02 11.54 4.84
C GLY A 202 0.45 11.10 4.85
N MET A 203 1.30 11.86 4.18
CA MET A 203 2.73 11.56 4.05
C MET A 203 3.53 12.14 5.22
N ILE A 204 4.60 11.45 5.60
CA ILE A 204 5.64 11.94 6.49
C ILE A 204 6.95 11.98 5.73
N ILE A 205 7.67 13.08 5.82
CA ILE A 205 9.02 13.23 5.30
C ILE A 205 9.97 13.32 6.50
N VAL A 206 10.95 12.44 6.56
CA VAL A 206 12.05 12.54 7.52
C VAL A 206 13.27 13.09 6.79
N ASP A 207 13.82 14.18 7.31
CA ASP A 207 15.11 14.72 6.88
C ASP A 207 16.22 14.32 7.85
N ASP A 208 17.45 14.28 7.37
CA ASP A 208 18.65 14.07 8.18
C ASP A 208 19.81 14.96 7.70
N ASP A 209 20.96 14.82 8.30
CA ASP A 209 22.18 15.56 7.95
C ASP A 209 23.00 14.88 6.84
N ASN A 210 22.43 13.93 6.11
CA ASN A 210 23.10 13.24 5.01
C ASN A 210 23.48 14.22 3.90
N PRO A 211 24.78 14.42 3.60
CA PRO A 211 25.19 15.40 2.59
C PRO A 211 24.71 15.07 1.19
N ALA A 212 24.38 13.80 0.87
CA ALA A 212 23.81 13.43 -0.42
C ALA A 212 22.41 14.03 -0.64
N ALA A 213 21.66 14.30 0.43
CA ALA A 213 20.35 14.92 0.34
C ALA A 213 20.40 16.35 -0.23
N GLY A 214 21.51 17.08 0.01
CA GLY A 214 21.67 18.46 -0.47
C GLY A 214 21.78 18.61 -1.99
N ASP A 215 22.14 17.52 -2.69
CA ASP A 215 22.26 17.50 -4.14
C ASP A 215 20.97 17.04 -4.85
N LEU A 216 19.98 16.55 -4.09
CA LEU A 216 18.70 16.07 -4.61
C LEU A 216 17.69 17.21 -4.78
N PRO A 217 16.68 17.05 -5.66
CA PRO A 217 15.51 17.92 -5.64
C PRO A 217 14.85 17.90 -4.26
N GLN A 218 14.57 19.11 -3.69
CA GLN A 218 14.08 19.22 -2.30
C GLN A 218 13.10 20.38 -2.08
N THR A 219 12.71 21.08 -3.14
CA THR A 219 11.72 22.17 -3.05
C THR A 219 10.33 21.57 -3.13
N TYR A 220 9.74 21.35 -1.94
CA TYR A 220 8.45 20.70 -1.79
C TYR A 220 7.36 21.33 -2.69
N GLY A 221 6.65 20.51 -3.45
CA GLY A 221 5.61 20.91 -4.39
C GLY A 221 6.12 21.54 -5.69
N ILE A 222 7.44 21.65 -5.90
CA ILE A 222 8.04 22.20 -7.12
C ILE A 222 8.91 21.16 -7.83
N ASP A 223 9.96 20.66 -7.19
CA ASP A 223 10.83 19.61 -7.70
C ASP A 223 10.94 18.39 -6.77
N ASP A 224 10.32 18.45 -5.59
CA ASP A 224 10.10 17.36 -4.62
C ASP A 224 8.59 17.21 -4.42
N ILE A 225 7.98 16.25 -5.13
CA ILE A 225 6.54 16.11 -5.29
C ILE A 225 6.03 14.91 -4.51
N PRO A 226 5.12 15.08 -3.52
CA PRO A 226 4.41 13.96 -2.90
C PRO A 226 3.40 13.39 -3.89
N VAL A 227 3.36 12.05 -4.01
CA VAL A 227 2.49 11.33 -4.94
C VAL A 227 1.86 10.15 -4.20
N ILE A 228 0.65 10.35 -3.66
CA ILE A 228 -0.13 9.34 -2.96
C ILE A 228 -1.13 8.74 -3.95
N LEU A 229 -0.93 7.47 -4.30
CA LEU A 229 -1.77 6.71 -5.21
C LEU A 229 -2.88 6.03 -4.41
N GLN A 230 -4.13 6.23 -4.80
CA GLN A 230 -5.28 5.55 -4.21
C GLN A 230 -6.31 5.24 -5.29
N ASP A 231 -6.70 3.98 -5.41
CA ASP A 231 -7.82 3.60 -6.24
C ASP A 231 -9.13 3.72 -5.43
N ARG A 232 -10.22 4.09 -6.13
CA ARG A 232 -11.50 4.37 -5.52
C ARG A 232 -12.64 3.84 -6.38
N GLU A 233 -13.77 3.64 -5.76
CA GLU A 233 -15.05 3.39 -6.43
C GLU A 233 -16.06 4.44 -6.01
N PHE A 234 -16.88 4.90 -6.97
CA PHE A 234 -17.89 5.91 -6.75
C PHE A 234 -19.28 5.41 -7.11
N THR A 235 -20.25 5.74 -6.28
CA THR A 235 -21.66 5.56 -6.56
C THR A 235 -22.14 6.50 -7.68
N ALA A 236 -23.30 6.24 -8.26
CA ALA A 236 -23.85 7.06 -9.35
C ALA A 236 -24.12 8.54 -8.97
N ASP A 237 -24.23 8.85 -7.69
CA ASP A 237 -24.38 10.21 -7.15
C ASP A 237 -23.06 10.82 -6.67
N GLY A 238 -21.93 10.16 -6.96
CA GLY A 238 -20.59 10.67 -6.74
C GLY A 238 -20.07 10.54 -5.31
N GLN A 239 -20.67 9.66 -4.49
CA GLN A 239 -20.14 9.31 -3.17
C GLN A 239 -19.17 8.13 -3.27
N LEU A 240 -18.24 8.01 -2.33
CA LEU A 240 -17.35 6.86 -2.23
C LEU A 240 -18.14 5.59 -1.90
N ASN A 241 -17.87 4.51 -2.61
CA ASN A 241 -18.47 3.19 -2.39
C ASN A 241 -17.42 2.27 -1.78
N PHE A 242 -17.40 2.22 -0.43
CA PHE A 242 -16.49 1.34 0.29
C PHE A 242 -17.07 -0.06 0.39
N GLU A 243 -16.31 -1.05 -0.02
CA GLU A 243 -16.62 -2.47 0.18
C GLU A 243 -15.35 -3.22 0.60
N ILE A 244 -15.47 -4.13 1.57
CA ILE A 244 -14.41 -5.09 1.87
C ILE A 244 -14.56 -6.26 0.92
N ASN A 245 -13.54 -6.53 0.14
CA ASN A 245 -13.46 -7.70 -0.71
C ASN A 245 -12.74 -8.84 0.04
N ASP A 246 -13.51 -9.71 0.69
CA ASP A 246 -13.04 -10.80 1.54
C ASP A 246 -12.24 -11.90 0.81
N ARG A 247 -12.15 -11.84 -0.53
CA ARG A 247 -11.49 -12.89 -1.34
C ARG A 247 -10.09 -12.51 -1.85
N GLY A 248 -9.61 -11.30 -1.56
CA GLY A 248 -8.25 -10.86 -1.90
C GLY A 248 -7.88 -10.86 -3.38
N THR A 249 -8.83 -11.21 -4.27
CA THR A 249 -8.64 -11.21 -5.72
C THR A 249 -9.28 -10.01 -6.39
N GLY A 250 -9.63 -9.08 -5.56
CA GLY A 250 -10.21 -7.76 -5.73
C GLY A 250 -10.92 -7.48 -7.05
N ASP A 251 -12.19 -7.23 -7.00
CA ASP A 251 -12.74 -6.21 -7.85
C ASP A 251 -12.06 -4.91 -7.43
N LEU A 252 -10.89 -4.67 -7.99
CA LEU A 252 -10.07 -3.50 -7.73
C LEU A 252 -10.86 -2.28 -8.15
N ASN A 253 -10.86 -1.25 -7.30
CA ASN A 253 -11.59 -0.02 -7.57
C ASN A 253 -11.21 0.54 -8.96
N PRO A 254 -12.19 1.00 -9.76
CA PRO A 254 -11.95 1.33 -11.16
C PRO A 254 -11.23 2.67 -11.37
N ASP A 255 -11.27 3.55 -10.37
CA ASP A 255 -10.88 4.96 -10.51
C ASP A 255 -9.62 5.27 -9.72
N LEU A 256 -8.54 5.68 -10.42
CA LEU A 256 -7.30 6.11 -9.77
C LEU A 256 -7.34 7.60 -9.45
N THR A 257 -7.00 7.95 -8.21
CA THR A 257 -6.69 9.32 -7.81
C THR A 257 -5.25 9.44 -7.34
N VAL A 258 -4.65 10.58 -7.61
CA VAL A 258 -3.34 10.95 -7.07
C VAL A 258 -3.53 12.18 -6.20
N ASN A 259 -3.19 12.07 -4.92
CA ASN A 259 -3.48 13.10 -3.91
C ASN A 259 -4.95 13.56 -3.96
N GLY A 260 -5.89 12.65 -4.19
CA GLY A 260 -7.31 12.96 -4.36
C GLY A 260 -7.69 13.60 -5.70
N THR A 261 -6.80 13.70 -6.67
CA THR A 261 -7.03 14.36 -7.97
C THR A 261 -7.11 13.34 -9.09
N PHE A 262 -8.15 13.40 -9.92
CA PHE A 262 -8.25 12.63 -11.16
C PHE A 262 -7.38 13.22 -12.27
N ASP A 263 -6.70 12.35 -13.03
CA ASP A 263 -5.91 12.69 -14.22
C ASP A 263 -5.08 13.97 -14.02
N PRO A 264 -4.21 14.00 -12.99
CA PRO A 264 -3.53 15.23 -12.60
C PRO A 264 -2.36 15.59 -13.50
N TYR A 265 -2.03 16.88 -13.48
CA TYR A 265 -0.74 17.39 -13.92
C TYR A 265 -0.09 18.27 -12.85
N THR A 266 1.23 18.37 -12.88
CA THR A 266 1.99 19.37 -12.12
C THR A 266 3.02 20.05 -13.02
N VAL A 267 3.42 21.29 -12.65
CA VAL A 267 4.43 22.05 -13.37
C VAL A 267 5.74 21.96 -12.61
N VAL A 268 6.78 21.48 -13.29
CA VAL A 268 8.08 21.16 -12.70
C VAL A 268 9.23 21.83 -13.48
N PRO A 269 10.43 21.97 -12.90
CA PRO A 269 11.62 22.43 -13.64
C PRO A 269 11.95 21.51 -14.82
N ALA A 270 12.67 22.02 -15.82
CA ALA A 270 13.25 21.22 -16.90
C ALA A 270 14.58 20.61 -16.42
N GLY A 271 14.52 19.51 -15.68
CA GLY A 271 15.64 18.82 -15.05
C GLY A 271 15.20 17.66 -14.18
N PRO A 272 16.05 17.20 -13.23
CA PRO A 272 15.67 16.19 -12.25
C PRO A 272 14.50 16.63 -11.37
N VAL A 273 13.49 15.77 -11.23
CA VAL A 273 12.33 15.93 -10.36
C VAL A 273 12.21 14.70 -9.47
N ARG A 274 12.10 14.89 -8.16
CA ARG A 274 11.89 13.84 -7.17
C ARG A 274 10.38 13.60 -7.00
N LEU A 275 9.96 12.37 -7.19
CA LEU A 275 8.63 11.92 -6.84
C LEU A 275 8.72 11.02 -5.61
N ARG A 276 8.03 11.40 -4.53
CA ARG A 276 7.85 10.60 -3.33
C ARG A 276 6.58 9.81 -3.48
N LEU A 277 6.72 8.56 -3.87
CA LEU A 277 5.61 7.67 -4.16
C LEU A 277 5.15 6.96 -2.89
N LEU A 278 3.84 6.92 -2.69
CA LEU A 278 3.16 6.11 -1.69
C LEU A 278 2.02 5.37 -2.37
N ASN A 279 1.97 4.05 -2.24
CA ASN A 279 0.77 3.29 -2.54
C ASN A 279 -0.14 3.26 -1.30
N GLY A 280 -1.07 4.18 -1.22
CA GLY A 280 -2.08 4.29 -0.16
C GLY A 280 -3.42 3.62 -0.51
N SER A 281 -3.44 2.70 -1.47
CA SER A 281 -4.61 1.94 -1.88
C SER A 281 -4.94 0.82 -0.88
N GLN A 282 -6.22 0.45 -0.81
CA GLN A 282 -6.72 -0.62 0.05
C GLN A 282 -6.12 -1.99 -0.29
N ALA A 283 -6.03 -2.31 -1.60
CA ALA A 283 -5.59 -3.64 -2.04
C ALA A 283 -4.83 -3.64 -3.38
N ARG A 284 -4.70 -2.49 -4.06
CA ARG A 284 -4.17 -2.44 -5.41
C ARG A 284 -2.65 -2.44 -5.46
N PHE A 285 -2.11 -3.26 -6.37
CA PHE A 285 -0.71 -3.22 -6.78
C PHE A 285 -0.57 -2.35 -8.02
N TYR A 286 0.48 -1.54 -8.10
CA TYR A 286 0.82 -0.71 -9.26
C TYR A 286 2.08 -1.21 -9.94
N GLU A 287 2.12 -1.13 -11.27
CA GLU A 287 3.34 -1.31 -12.07
C GLU A 287 3.61 -0.01 -12.83
N LEU A 288 4.47 0.82 -12.22
CA LEU A 288 4.76 2.17 -12.67
C LEU A 288 5.91 2.19 -13.68
N SER A 289 5.81 3.10 -14.66
CA SER A 289 6.85 3.43 -15.65
C SER A 289 6.75 4.91 -16.01
N VAL A 290 7.66 5.40 -16.87
CA VAL A 290 7.54 6.72 -17.49
C VAL A 290 7.40 6.57 -18.99
N ASP A 291 6.59 7.41 -19.63
CA ASP A 291 6.30 7.34 -21.06
C ASP A 291 7.50 7.80 -21.93
N ASN A 292 8.45 8.52 -21.34
CA ASN A 292 9.66 8.97 -22.02
C ASN A 292 10.86 8.88 -21.06
N GLY A 293 11.84 8.07 -21.41
CA GLY A 293 13.08 7.90 -20.63
C GLY A 293 13.05 6.71 -19.65
N SER A 294 13.58 6.92 -18.48
CA SER A 294 13.66 5.96 -17.38
C SER A 294 13.54 6.70 -16.06
N MET A 295 13.15 5.98 -15.02
CA MET A 295 13.18 6.49 -13.65
C MET A 295 14.40 5.98 -12.90
N VAL A 296 14.86 6.73 -11.91
CA VAL A 296 16.00 6.37 -11.08
C VAL A 296 15.51 6.28 -9.64
N LYS A 297 15.39 5.06 -9.09
CA LYS A 297 15.04 4.85 -7.67
C LYS A 297 16.21 5.28 -6.81
N ILE A 298 15.94 6.12 -5.82
CA ILE A 298 16.95 6.66 -4.89
C ILE A 298 16.68 6.24 -3.44
N ALA A 299 15.43 5.89 -3.10
CA ALA A 299 15.06 5.44 -1.77
C ALA A 299 13.96 4.37 -1.83
N SER A 300 13.92 3.53 -0.82
CA SER A 300 12.89 2.57 -0.49
C SER A 300 12.13 3.00 0.77
N ASP A 301 11.34 2.13 1.39
CA ASP A 301 10.51 2.43 2.56
C ASP A 301 11.30 3.08 3.69
N GLY A 302 12.44 2.49 4.05
CA GLY A 302 13.27 2.90 5.18
C GLY A 302 14.37 3.89 4.84
N GLY A 303 14.38 4.48 3.64
CA GLY A 303 15.31 5.55 3.27
C GLY A 303 16.17 5.29 2.03
N TYR A 304 17.25 6.06 1.91
CA TYR A 304 18.09 6.03 0.71
C TYR A 304 18.73 4.67 0.45
N LEU A 305 18.75 4.27 -0.84
CA LEU A 305 19.60 3.19 -1.32
C LEU A 305 21.10 3.57 -1.20
N GLU A 306 22.00 2.60 -1.30
CA GLU A 306 23.45 2.91 -1.32
C GLU A 306 23.84 3.72 -2.56
N SER A 307 23.18 3.47 -3.68
CA SER A 307 23.38 4.16 -4.95
C SER A 307 22.10 4.22 -5.78
N PRO A 308 21.95 5.21 -6.68
CA PRO A 308 20.80 5.30 -7.57
C PRO A 308 20.68 4.07 -8.47
N VAL A 309 19.46 3.56 -8.66
CA VAL A 309 19.15 2.40 -9.51
C VAL A 309 18.20 2.81 -10.64
N THR A 310 18.66 2.68 -11.89
CA THR A 310 17.83 2.98 -13.07
C THR A 310 16.85 1.84 -13.33
N LEU A 311 15.56 2.18 -13.42
CA LEU A 311 14.45 1.24 -13.63
C LEU A 311 13.69 1.57 -14.90
N GLN A 312 13.10 0.54 -15.53
CA GLN A 312 12.09 0.71 -16.58
C GLN A 312 10.69 0.63 -16.00
N THR A 313 10.50 -0.25 -15.00
CA THR A 313 9.26 -0.41 -14.25
C THR A 313 9.54 -0.47 -12.76
N LEU A 314 8.58 -0.05 -11.95
CA LEU A 314 8.58 -0.13 -10.50
C LEU A 314 7.25 -0.72 -10.04
N ALA A 315 7.30 -1.88 -9.39
CA ALA A 315 6.14 -2.48 -8.73
C ALA A 315 6.00 -1.90 -7.32
N MET A 316 4.76 -1.63 -6.90
CA MET A 316 4.44 -1.15 -5.55
C MET A 316 3.17 -1.84 -5.03
N GLY A 317 3.29 -2.58 -3.94
CA GLY A 317 2.17 -3.12 -3.17
C GLY A 317 1.56 -2.09 -2.22
N PRO A 318 0.38 -2.35 -1.63
CA PRO A 318 -0.21 -1.48 -0.62
C PRO A 318 0.75 -1.22 0.55
N GLY A 319 0.90 0.06 0.93
CA GLY A 319 1.83 0.51 1.97
C GLY A 319 3.25 0.78 1.51
N ASP A 320 3.67 0.34 0.32
CA ASP A 320 5.03 0.58 -0.20
C ASP A 320 5.27 2.07 -0.47
N ARG A 321 6.50 2.52 -0.17
CA ARG A 321 7.02 3.83 -0.56
C ARG A 321 8.25 3.66 -1.43
N ALA A 322 8.43 4.58 -2.34
CA ALA A 322 9.64 4.70 -3.13
C ALA A 322 9.91 6.16 -3.48
N GLU A 323 11.18 6.52 -3.57
CA GLU A 323 11.53 7.80 -4.14
C GLU A 323 12.25 7.60 -5.46
N ILE A 324 11.74 8.26 -6.47
CA ILE A 324 12.31 8.20 -7.82
C ILE A 324 12.67 9.59 -8.32
N ILE A 325 13.73 9.66 -9.11
CA ILE A 325 14.05 10.83 -9.93
C ILE A 325 13.60 10.56 -11.35
N VAL A 326 12.81 11.51 -11.88
CA VAL A 326 12.40 11.58 -13.29
C VAL A 326 13.05 12.80 -13.90
N ASP A 327 13.82 12.64 -14.98
CA ASP A 327 14.47 13.75 -15.69
C ASP A 327 13.55 14.30 -16.77
N THR A 328 13.19 15.57 -16.64
CA THR A 328 12.33 16.29 -17.57
C THR A 328 13.11 17.28 -18.47
N SER A 329 14.44 17.16 -18.56
CA SER A 329 15.30 18.06 -19.39
C SER A 329 14.94 18.04 -20.86
N ASP A 330 14.48 16.89 -21.38
CA ASP A 330 14.07 16.71 -22.77
C ASP A 330 12.61 17.13 -23.04
N GLY A 331 11.90 17.62 -22.05
CA GLY A 331 10.51 18.08 -22.11
C GLY A 331 9.55 17.34 -21.18
N PRO A 332 8.24 17.56 -21.32
CA PRO A 332 7.22 16.94 -20.51
C PRO A 332 7.27 15.41 -20.58
N THR A 333 6.97 14.75 -19.48
CA THR A 333 6.83 13.29 -19.39
C THR A 333 5.67 12.93 -18.46
N SER A 334 5.26 11.67 -18.45
CA SER A 334 4.19 11.20 -17.57
C SER A 334 4.62 9.96 -16.82
N LEU A 335 4.22 9.87 -15.54
CA LEU A 335 4.18 8.63 -14.81
C LEU A 335 2.99 7.81 -15.33
N ILE A 336 3.23 6.55 -15.64
CA ILE A 336 2.29 5.62 -16.27
C ILE A 336 2.15 4.40 -15.37
N ASP A 337 0.92 3.94 -15.16
CA ASP A 337 0.63 2.61 -14.60
C ASP A 337 0.15 1.67 -15.71
N ALA A 338 0.52 0.39 -15.61
CA ALA A 338 0.20 -0.61 -16.62
C ALA A 338 -1.32 -0.83 -16.82
N THR A 339 -2.11 -0.60 -15.77
CA THR A 339 -3.57 -0.79 -15.78
C THR A 339 -4.32 0.50 -16.12
N PHE A 340 -3.98 1.60 -15.45
CA PHE A 340 -4.68 2.88 -15.57
C PHE A 340 -4.18 3.77 -16.72
N GLY A 341 -3.01 3.48 -17.27
CA GLY A 341 -2.35 4.39 -18.19
C GLY A 341 -1.72 5.57 -17.45
N ARG A 342 -1.99 6.81 -17.89
CA ARG A 342 -1.36 7.98 -17.27
C ARG A 342 -1.83 8.18 -15.82
N VAL A 343 -0.85 8.29 -14.92
CA VAL A 343 -1.01 8.53 -13.49
C VAL A 343 -0.81 10.01 -13.16
N LEU A 344 0.27 10.61 -13.69
CA LEU A 344 0.63 12.02 -13.43
C LEU A 344 1.38 12.58 -14.64
N GLU A 345 0.95 13.73 -15.16
CA GLU A 345 1.67 14.47 -16.20
C GLU A 345 2.61 15.50 -15.58
N LEU A 346 3.91 15.44 -15.88
CA LEU A 346 4.93 16.42 -15.50
C LEU A 346 5.12 17.40 -16.65
N ARG A 347 4.65 18.64 -16.50
CA ARG A 347 4.80 19.74 -17.47
C ARG A 347 6.00 20.59 -17.12
N THR A 348 6.88 20.82 -18.06
CA THR A 348 8.12 21.56 -17.81
C THR A 348 7.94 23.07 -17.89
N ASP A 349 8.55 23.79 -16.94
CA ASP A 349 8.77 25.22 -16.98
C ASP A 349 10.27 25.52 -16.86
N THR A 350 10.86 25.98 -17.96
CA THR A 350 12.29 26.32 -18.05
C THR A 350 12.70 27.58 -17.25
N SER A 351 11.73 28.27 -16.66
CA SER A 351 12.00 29.43 -15.78
C SER A 351 12.23 29.03 -14.32
N LEU A 352 11.84 27.80 -13.95
CA LEU A 352 12.09 27.27 -12.61
C LEU A 352 13.56 26.81 -12.46
N PRO A 353 14.16 27.00 -11.29
CA PRO A 353 15.50 26.50 -11.02
C PRO A 353 15.52 24.97 -11.02
N THR A 354 16.59 24.39 -11.55
CA THR A 354 16.78 22.93 -11.60
C THR A 354 17.76 22.48 -10.54
N ALA A 355 17.49 21.32 -9.92
CA ALA A 355 18.44 20.60 -9.07
C ALA A 355 19.52 19.87 -9.90
N GLU A 356 20.55 19.40 -9.22
CA GLU A 356 21.56 18.52 -9.81
C GLU A 356 21.03 17.08 -9.93
N HIS A 357 21.70 16.26 -10.71
CA HIS A 357 21.41 14.81 -10.76
C HIS A 357 21.86 14.13 -9.47
N PRO A 358 21.23 13.02 -9.06
CA PRO A 358 21.60 12.30 -7.86
C PRO A 358 23.09 11.92 -7.83
N PRO A 359 23.78 12.06 -6.70
CA PRO A 359 25.15 11.62 -6.56
C PRO A 359 25.24 10.09 -6.70
N ALA A 360 26.43 9.60 -7.06
CA ALA A 360 26.65 8.16 -7.27
C ALA A 360 26.52 7.31 -5.99
N GLN A 361 26.68 7.94 -4.81
CA GLN A 361 26.49 7.32 -3.50
C GLN A 361 25.50 8.15 -2.70
N LEU A 362 24.45 7.50 -2.20
CA LEU A 362 23.36 8.13 -1.45
C LEU A 362 23.46 7.83 0.04
N ALA A 363 23.76 6.57 0.38
CA ALA A 363 23.87 6.14 1.77
C ALA A 363 24.95 5.06 1.94
N THR A 364 25.18 4.66 3.19
CA THR A 364 25.92 3.46 3.54
C THR A 364 24.98 2.58 4.36
N ILE A 365 24.70 1.38 3.87
CA ILE A 365 23.81 0.43 4.53
C ILE A 365 24.65 -0.69 5.14
N GLU A 366 24.60 -0.83 6.46
CA GLU A 366 25.19 -1.98 7.13
C GLU A 366 24.38 -3.23 6.79
N ARG A 367 25.02 -4.21 6.14
CA ARG A 367 24.33 -5.44 5.72
C ARG A 367 24.20 -6.40 6.89
N ILE A 368 22.99 -6.91 7.10
CA ILE A 368 22.77 -8.00 8.05
C ILE A 368 23.30 -9.30 7.42
N THR A 369 24.17 -9.99 8.13
CA THR A 369 24.82 -11.23 7.68
C THR A 369 24.43 -12.41 8.57
N ASP A 370 24.57 -13.64 8.06
CA ASP A 370 24.16 -14.86 8.77
C ASP A 370 24.76 -14.99 10.18
N ASP A 371 25.96 -14.48 10.41
CA ASP A 371 26.63 -14.50 11.71
C ASP A 371 26.09 -13.49 12.72
N MET A 372 25.20 -12.59 12.29
CA MET A 372 24.49 -11.64 13.15
C MET A 372 23.12 -12.17 13.59
N ILE A 373 22.65 -13.28 13.01
CA ILE A 373 21.30 -13.81 13.28
C ILE A 373 21.28 -14.58 14.59
N ASP A 374 20.44 -14.12 15.52
CA ASP A 374 20.24 -14.75 16.81
C ASP A 374 19.08 -15.78 16.77
N ARG A 375 18.09 -15.56 15.88
CA ARG A 375 16.89 -16.40 15.83
C ARG A 375 16.27 -16.45 14.43
N ASP A 376 15.70 -17.62 14.12
CA ASP A 376 14.89 -17.83 12.92
C ASP A 376 13.41 -17.94 13.29
N ARG A 377 12.51 -17.35 12.47
CA ARG A 377 11.05 -17.53 12.55
C ARG A 377 10.46 -17.79 11.17
N THR A 378 9.25 -18.34 11.16
CA THR A 378 8.48 -18.56 9.93
C THR A 378 7.09 -17.96 10.09
N PHE A 379 6.65 -17.25 9.04
CA PHE A 379 5.32 -16.70 8.92
C PHE A 379 4.69 -17.23 7.63
N VAL A 380 3.54 -17.85 7.77
CA VAL A 380 2.76 -18.42 6.65
C VAL A 380 1.49 -17.59 6.53
N LEU A 381 1.35 -16.90 5.42
CA LEU A 381 0.15 -16.14 5.07
C LEU A 381 -0.79 -17.08 4.32
N ASP A 382 -2.06 -17.15 4.75
CA ASP A 382 -2.98 -18.18 4.28
C ASP A 382 -4.45 -17.79 4.55
N GLU A 383 -5.38 -18.37 3.82
CA GLU A 383 -6.79 -18.33 4.20
C GLU A 383 -7.01 -19.08 5.52
N VAL A 384 -7.79 -18.49 6.43
CA VAL A 384 -8.12 -19.09 7.73
C VAL A 384 -9.60 -18.87 8.04
N GLY A 385 -10.36 -19.94 8.03
CA GLY A 385 -11.81 -19.87 8.27
C GLY A 385 -12.55 -19.13 7.15
N ASP A 386 -13.22 -18.05 7.49
CA ASP A 386 -13.96 -17.18 6.55
C ASP A 386 -13.18 -15.91 6.19
N GLY A 387 -11.89 -15.82 6.54
CA GLY A 387 -11.02 -14.67 6.28
C GLY A 387 -9.56 -15.08 6.13
N TRP A 388 -8.66 -14.21 6.51
CA TRP A 388 -7.22 -14.37 6.35
C TRP A 388 -6.50 -14.50 7.68
N GLY A 389 -5.31 -15.08 7.69
CA GLY A 389 -4.53 -15.22 8.92
C GLY A 389 -3.06 -15.50 8.70
N ILE A 390 -2.29 -15.48 9.78
CA ILE A 390 -0.87 -15.78 9.79
C ILE A 390 -0.62 -17.02 10.67
N ASN A 391 0.16 -17.96 10.16
CA ASN A 391 0.44 -19.24 10.85
C ASN A 391 -0.81 -20.02 11.23
N GLY A 392 -1.86 -19.96 10.40
CA GLY A 392 -3.10 -20.71 10.57
C GLY A 392 -4.06 -20.15 11.61
N VAL A 393 -3.86 -18.91 12.07
CA VAL A 393 -4.73 -18.22 13.03
C VAL A 393 -5.03 -16.79 12.57
N GLN A 394 -6.24 -16.33 12.84
CA GLN A 394 -6.61 -14.93 12.74
C GLN A 394 -6.18 -14.16 13.98
N ILE A 395 -6.13 -12.85 13.89
CA ILE A 395 -5.79 -11.98 15.02
C ILE A 395 -6.67 -12.24 16.26
N ASP A 396 -6.05 -12.23 17.41
CA ASP A 396 -6.69 -12.16 18.71
C ASP A 396 -5.97 -11.09 19.53
N MET A 397 -6.63 -9.96 19.76
CA MET A 397 -6.06 -8.80 20.45
C MET A 397 -5.60 -9.09 21.89
N ALA A 398 -6.00 -10.24 22.47
CA ALA A 398 -5.55 -10.70 23.79
C ALA A 398 -4.34 -11.66 23.72
N ARG A 399 -3.92 -12.08 22.51
CA ARG A 399 -2.85 -13.05 22.31
C ARG A 399 -1.57 -12.38 21.83
N ILE A 400 -0.46 -12.66 22.47
CA ILE A 400 0.87 -12.32 21.96
C ILE A 400 1.37 -13.50 21.12
N ASP A 401 1.53 -13.28 19.82
CA ASP A 401 1.95 -14.32 18.88
C ASP A 401 3.46 -14.57 18.94
N GLN A 402 4.23 -13.50 19.13
CA GLN A 402 5.68 -13.58 19.22
C GLN A 402 6.23 -12.77 20.40
N THR A 403 7.28 -13.30 21.01
CA THR A 403 8.10 -12.58 21.97
C THR A 403 9.51 -12.51 21.44
N ILE A 404 10.02 -11.30 21.32
CA ILE A 404 11.33 -10.97 20.73
C ILE A 404 12.25 -10.46 21.83
N GLU A 405 13.48 -10.92 21.85
CA GLU A 405 14.49 -10.45 22.80
C GLU A 405 15.06 -9.11 22.32
N PHE A 406 15.07 -8.11 23.21
CA PHE A 406 15.66 -6.82 22.90
C PHE A 406 17.15 -6.95 22.60
N GLY A 407 17.59 -6.33 21.52
CA GLY A 407 18.96 -6.38 20.99
C GLY A 407 19.22 -7.58 20.08
N SER A 408 18.20 -8.43 19.82
CA SER A 408 18.37 -9.55 18.89
C SER A 408 18.20 -9.09 17.43
N THR A 409 18.92 -9.79 16.55
CA THR A 409 18.69 -9.76 15.10
C THR A 409 18.01 -11.05 14.70
N GLU A 410 16.83 -10.96 14.11
CA GLU A 410 16.04 -12.12 13.73
C GLU A 410 15.92 -12.25 12.22
N ARG A 411 15.94 -13.48 11.71
CA ARG A 411 15.66 -13.82 10.32
C ARG A 411 14.26 -14.43 10.24
N TRP A 412 13.41 -13.83 9.42
CA TRP A 412 12.04 -14.26 9.23
C TRP A 412 11.86 -14.81 7.81
N THR A 413 11.32 -16.02 7.71
CA THR A 413 10.93 -16.64 6.45
C THR A 413 9.43 -16.42 6.27
N LEU A 414 9.05 -15.72 5.22
CA LEU A 414 7.69 -15.40 4.84
C LEU A 414 7.28 -16.27 3.65
N THR A 415 6.11 -16.89 3.72
CA THR A 415 5.54 -17.67 2.62
C THR A 415 4.05 -17.40 2.50
N ALA A 416 3.52 -17.40 1.28
CA ALA A 416 2.10 -17.33 1.01
C ALA A 416 1.61 -18.64 0.40
N ARG A 417 0.48 -19.17 0.87
CA ARG A 417 -0.15 -20.37 0.33
C ARG A 417 -1.24 -20.07 -0.67
N ASP A 418 -1.94 -18.97 -0.46
CA ASP A 418 -3.01 -18.50 -1.33
C ASP A 418 -2.79 -17.02 -1.62
N GLY A 419 -3.03 -16.57 -2.85
CA GLY A 419 -3.05 -15.19 -3.27
C GLY A 419 -1.69 -14.47 -3.25
N PHE A 420 -1.75 -13.18 -3.04
CA PHE A 420 -0.61 -12.29 -2.88
C PHE A 420 -0.84 -11.39 -1.67
N HIS A 421 0.22 -11.02 -0.99
CA HIS A 421 0.18 -10.25 0.25
C HIS A 421 1.29 -9.20 0.25
N THR A 422 1.11 -8.15 1.04
CA THR A 422 2.18 -7.23 1.40
C THR A 422 2.41 -7.38 2.90
N PHE A 423 3.50 -8.02 3.29
CA PHE A 423 3.83 -8.20 4.70
C PHE A 423 4.48 -6.94 5.25
N HIS A 424 3.91 -6.40 6.30
CA HIS A 424 4.40 -5.25 7.06
C HIS A 424 4.69 -5.61 8.51
N THR A 425 5.70 -4.95 9.10
CA THR A 425 6.02 -5.04 10.53
C THR A 425 6.26 -3.66 11.13
N HIS A 426 5.65 -3.40 12.27
CA HIS A 426 5.86 -2.19 13.06
C HIS A 426 7.22 -2.18 13.75
N GLN A 427 7.62 -1.04 14.30
CA GLN A 427 8.79 -0.80 15.15
C GLN A 427 10.13 -0.80 14.43
N THR A 428 10.35 -1.62 13.41
CA THR A 428 11.69 -1.82 12.85
C THR A 428 11.65 -1.98 11.34
N MET A 429 12.70 -1.51 10.69
CA MET A 429 12.97 -1.80 9.29
C MET A 429 13.70 -3.13 9.16
N PHE A 430 13.53 -3.80 8.04
CA PHE A 430 14.22 -5.03 7.70
C PHE A 430 15.00 -4.91 6.39
N GLN A 431 15.89 -5.84 6.15
CA GLN A 431 16.53 -6.08 4.86
C GLN A 431 15.99 -7.36 4.24
N ILE A 432 15.68 -7.32 2.95
CA ILE A 432 15.38 -8.54 2.18
C ILE A 432 16.71 -9.24 1.94
N LEU A 433 16.84 -10.49 2.41
CA LEU A 433 18.04 -11.29 2.23
C LEU A 433 17.93 -12.16 0.98
N GLU A 434 16.79 -12.79 0.78
CA GLU A 434 16.55 -13.68 -0.36
C GLU A 434 15.08 -13.64 -0.79
N ILE A 435 14.84 -13.81 -2.10
CA ILE A 435 13.54 -14.10 -2.70
C ILE A 435 13.71 -15.35 -3.55
N ASN A 436 13.04 -16.45 -3.17
CA ASN A 436 13.09 -17.75 -3.87
C ASN A 436 14.54 -18.25 -4.04
N GLY A 437 15.36 -18.16 -2.99
CA GLY A 437 16.76 -18.60 -2.97
C GLY A 437 17.70 -17.73 -3.80
N ARG A 438 17.32 -16.49 -4.10
CA ARG A 438 18.15 -15.51 -4.82
C ARG A 438 18.28 -14.22 -4.03
N PRO A 439 19.42 -13.56 -4.08
CA PRO A 439 19.56 -12.25 -3.46
C PRO A 439 18.58 -11.24 -4.07
N PRO A 440 18.16 -10.22 -3.31
CA PRO A 440 17.29 -9.16 -3.82
C PRO A 440 17.91 -8.44 -5.01
N GLN A 441 17.07 -7.85 -5.84
CA GLN A 441 17.57 -6.98 -6.89
C GLN A 441 18.11 -5.68 -6.29
N PRO A 442 18.96 -4.91 -6.98
CA PRO A 442 19.55 -3.68 -6.46
C PRO A 442 18.51 -2.67 -5.92
N GLN A 443 17.34 -2.56 -6.56
CA GLN A 443 16.25 -1.68 -6.12
C GLN A 443 15.55 -2.14 -4.83
N ASP A 444 15.69 -3.42 -4.46
CA ASP A 444 15.07 -4.04 -3.29
C ASP A 444 16.12 -4.29 -2.19
N SER A 445 17.28 -3.68 -2.30
CA SER A 445 18.41 -3.89 -1.38
C SER A 445 18.53 -2.79 -0.32
N GLY A 446 17.49 -1.96 -0.15
CA GLY A 446 17.38 -0.93 0.88
C GLY A 446 16.92 -1.47 2.24
N TRP A 447 16.50 -0.55 3.09
CA TRP A 447 15.72 -0.83 4.27
C TRP A 447 14.24 -0.75 3.87
N GLU A 448 13.48 -1.79 4.22
CA GLU A 448 12.06 -1.91 3.91
C GLU A 448 11.28 -2.17 5.20
N ASP A 449 10.02 -1.82 5.24
CA ASP A 449 9.07 -2.27 6.28
C ASP A 449 7.89 -3.05 5.68
N ASN A 450 7.79 -3.02 4.35
CA ASN A 450 6.87 -3.80 3.56
C ASN A 450 7.60 -4.73 2.59
N VAL A 451 7.00 -5.89 2.30
CA VAL A 451 7.46 -6.76 1.20
C VAL A 451 6.31 -7.56 0.62
N THR A 452 6.25 -7.61 -0.71
CA THR A 452 5.29 -8.45 -1.42
C THR A 452 5.68 -9.93 -1.35
N VAL A 453 4.72 -10.79 -0.98
CA VAL A 453 4.85 -12.25 -0.93
C VAL A 453 3.73 -12.86 -1.77
N ASN A 454 4.06 -13.39 -2.96
CA ASN A 454 3.08 -14.03 -3.83
C ASN A 454 2.87 -15.50 -3.45
N GLU A 455 1.76 -16.10 -3.93
CA GLU A 455 1.51 -17.53 -3.76
C GLU A 455 2.71 -18.35 -4.24
N GLY A 456 3.24 -19.18 -3.33
CA GLY A 456 4.38 -20.05 -3.58
C GLY A 456 5.74 -19.39 -3.46
N ASP A 457 5.82 -18.10 -3.17
CA ASP A 457 7.08 -17.43 -2.86
C ASP A 457 7.59 -17.82 -1.46
N GLU A 458 8.93 -17.81 -1.33
CA GLU A 458 9.67 -17.79 -0.08
C GLU A 458 10.51 -16.50 -0.05
N VAL A 459 10.18 -15.61 0.86
CA VAL A 459 10.90 -14.35 1.08
C VAL A 459 11.57 -14.42 2.44
N ILE A 460 12.87 -14.18 2.47
CA ILE A 460 13.67 -14.16 3.70
C ILE A 460 14.06 -12.72 4.00
N ILE A 461 13.63 -12.23 5.17
CA ILE A 461 13.98 -10.90 5.67
C ILE A 461 14.78 -11.00 6.96
N ALA A 462 15.50 -9.96 7.30
CA ALA A 462 16.17 -9.84 8.61
C ALA A 462 15.97 -8.45 9.19
N ALA A 463 15.65 -8.41 10.49
CA ALA A 463 15.38 -7.20 11.25
C ALA A 463 16.14 -7.19 12.58
N ARG A 464 16.48 -5.99 13.09
CA ARG A 464 17.06 -5.76 14.41
C ARG A 464 16.01 -5.16 15.35
N PHE A 465 15.97 -5.66 16.57
CA PHE A 465 15.00 -5.22 17.59
C PHE A 465 15.72 -4.58 18.77
N ASP A 466 16.40 -3.46 18.52
CA ASP A 466 17.29 -2.80 19.50
C ASP A 466 16.89 -1.34 19.80
N SER A 467 15.79 -0.85 19.23
CA SER A 467 15.31 0.53 19.45
C SER A 467 14.51 0.66 20.74
N TYR A 468 13.39 -0.07 20.88
CA TYR A 468 12.45 0.08 21.99
C TYR A 468 11.98 -1.25 22.57
N THR A 469 11.52 -1.23 23.81
CA THR A 469 10.94 -2.39 24.51
C THR A 469 9.65 -2.01 25.19
N ASN A 470 8.62 -2.85 25.07
CA ASN A 470 7.42 -2.72 25.88
C ASN A 470 6.88 -4.12 26.21
N PRO A 471 6.80 -4.51 27.50
CA PRO A 471 6.26 -5.81 27.91
C PRO A 471 4.72 -5.82 27.99
N ASP A 472 4.08 -4.64 27.94
CA ASP A 472 2.64 -4.49 28.20
C ASP A 472 1.86 -4.18 26.92
N ILE A 473 2.43 -3.38 26.00
CA ILE A 473 1.81 -2.99 24.73
C ILE A 473 2.58 -3.67 23.60
N PRO A 474 1.94 -4.49 22.75
CA PRO A 474 2.59 -5.13 21.61
C PRO A 474 2.63 -4.21 20.41
N TYR A 475 3.56 -4.50 19.51
CA TYR A 475 3.57 -4.07 18.13
C TYR A 475 2.85 -5.06 17.23
N MET A 476 2.56 -4.67 16.00
CA MET A 476 1.87 -5.50 15.02
C MET A 476 2.82 -5.99 13.92
N PHE A 477 2.47 -7.11 13.32
CA PHE A 477 2.87 -7.51 11.98
C PHE A 477 1.62 -7.99 11.24
N HIS A 478 1.47 -7.63 9.98
CA HIS A 478 0.24 -7.93 9.25
C HIS A 478 0.43 -7.90 7.72
N CYS A 479 -0.58 -8.34 6.99
CA CYS A 479 -0.70 -8.05 5.58
C CYS A 479 -1.22 -6.62 5.41
N HIS A 480 -0.59 -5.81 4.59
CA HIS A 480 -1.02 -4.43 4.33
C HIS A 480 -2.04 -4.31 3.20
N ILE A 481 -2.56 -5.40 2.67
CA ILE A 481 -3.85 -5.39 1.98
C ILE A 481 -4.90 -5.22 3.07
N LEU A 482 -5.52 -4.03 3.13
CA LEU A 482 -6.40 -3.64 4.24
C LEU A 482 -7.61 -4.57 4.39
N ASP A 483 -8.10 -5.17 3.30
CA ASP A 483 -9.15 -6.18 3.34
C ASP A 483 -8.70 -7.47 4.05
N HIS A 484 -7.44 -7.87 3.85
CA HIS A 484 -6.86 -9.02 4.55
C HIS A 484 -6.61 -8.72 6.02
N GLU A 485 -6.13 -7.51 6.32
CA GLU A 485 -5.94 -7.00 7.67
C GLU A 485 -7.24 -7.04 8.45
N GLU A 486 -8.32 -6.43 7.92
CA GLU A 486 -9.64 -6.36 8.58
C GLU A 486 -10.29 -7.73 8.78
N THR A 487 -9.99 -8.69 7.92
CA THR A 487 -10.51 -10.06 8.03
C THR A 487 -9.60 -11.01 8.81
N GLY A 488 -8.50 -10.48 9.41
CA GLY A 488 -7.74 -11.15 10.45
C GLY A 488 -6.29 -11.50 10.15
N MET A 489 -5.70 -11.04 9.03
CA MET A 489 -4.29 -11.33 8.69
C MET A 489 -3.33 -10.41 9.45
N MET A 490 -3.39 -10.48 10.75
CA MET A 490 -2.52 -9.78 11.70
C MET A 490 -2.01 -10.70 12.80
N GLY A 491 -0.93 -10.28 13.44
CA GLY A 491 -0.42 -10.86 14.67
C GLY A 491 0.29 -9.79 15.50
N GLN A 492 0.60 -10.14 16.76
CA GLN A 492 1.19 -9.23 17.72
C GLN A 492 2.53 -9.76 18.22
N PHE A 493 3.47 -8.83 18.43
CA PHE A 493 4.73 -9.17 19.09
C PHE A 493 5.10 -8.16 20.19
N GLN A 494 5.82 -8.66 21.18
CA GLN A 494 6.42 -7.83 22.22
C GLN A 494 7.93 -7.93 22.14
N VAL A 495 8.62 -6.80 22.33
CA VAL A 495 10.06 -6.76 22.49
C VAL A 495 10.37 -6.58 23.97
N ILE A 496 11.07 -7.55 24.57
CA ILE A 496 11.32 -7.59 26.00
C ILE A 496 12.82 -7.67 26.32
N LYS A 497 13.21 -7.08 27.44
CA LYS A 497 14.54 -7.30 28.04
C LYS A 497 14.46 -8.47 29.00
N ASN A 498 15.32 -9.49 28.78
CA ASN A 498 15.50 -10.61 29.71
C ASN A 498 16.35 -10.21 30.95
#